data_7f3df29cc8e5d7e5bfbb0e2034a9df9a
#
_entry.id   7f3df29cc8e5d7e5bfbb0e2034a9df9a
#
_cell.length_a   1.000
_cell.length_b   1.000
_cell.length_c   1.000
_cell.angle_alpha   90.00
_cell.angle_beta   90.00
_cell.angle_gamma   90.00
#
_symmetry.space_group_name_H-M   'P 1'
#
loop_
_entity.id
_entity.type
_entity.pdbx_description
1 polymer ?
#
loop_
_entity_poly.entity_id
_entity_poly.type
_entity_poly.pdbx_seq_one_letter_code
_entity_poly.pdbx_strand_id
1 'polypeptide(L)'
;MKNTYIILITIVLFFAGLSKATAQSFNAGLIVGPTFCQVDGDKYAGYHQLGFTVGPYVNLPFSDLFSGQLELKYSLLGAHSSHREVVDYGYPAFSLRLHYAEIPLMLRHNLGWIRIGGRPLDFVTLELGASLDVRLRVTEDTDGDYEVTTRRWCLLSSTANAGIHFAIGEHFGVGARWMYSVVPCRFNGDPLWIFDHYYNKVWQLTLTYNFNSPLR
;
A
#
# COMPACT_ATOMS: atom_id res chain seq x y z
N MET A 1 2.29 14.47 36.37
CA MET A 1 2.98 13.25 36.79
C MET A 1 2.02 12.06 36.96
N LYS A 2 0.84 12.16 37.61
CA LYS A 2 -0.09 11.03 37.80
C LYS A 2 -0.56 10.37 36.49
N ASN A 3 -0.83 11.13 35.42
CA ASN A 3 -1.31 10.63 34.16
C ASN A 3 -0.22 9.88 33.34
N THR A 4 1.04 10.25 33.51
CA THR A 4 2.17 9.59 32.83
C THR A 4 2.37 8.15 33.33
N TYR A 5 2.18 7.93 34.65
CA TYR A 5 2.26 6.57 35.21
C TYR A 5 1.09 5.68 34.76
N ILE A 6 -0.10 6.23 34.59
CA ILE A 6 -1.28 5.50 34.10
C ILE A 6 -1.03 5.03 32.66
N ILE A 7 -0.51 5.89 31.78
CA ILE A 7 -0.17 5.56 30.41
C ILE A 7 0.91 4.46 30.38
N LEU A 8 1.95 4.60 31.20
CA LEU A 8 3.04 3.62 31.26
C LEU A 8 2.53 2.25 31.75
N ILE A 9 1.70 2.21 32.79
CA ILE A 9 1.08 0.99 33.32
C ILE A 9 0.15 0.35 32.28
N THR A 10 -0.63 1.14 31.55
CA THR A 10 -1.51 0.63 30.47
C THR A 10 -0.71 0.00 29.35
N ILE A 11 0.41 0.62 28.95
CA ILE A 11 1.33 0.08 27.94
C ILE A 11 1.95 -1.24 28.44
N VAL A 12 2.44 -1.28 29.69
CA VAL A 12 3.03 -2.50 30.29
C VAL A 12 2.00 -3.61 30.39
N LEU A 13 0.77 -3.33 30.81
CA LEU A 13 -0.31 -4.31 30.87
C LEU A 13 -0.75 -4.81 29.50
N PHE A 14 -0.74 -3.95 28.49
CA PHE A 14 -1.00 -4.32 27.10
C PHE A 14 0.06 -5.30 26.58
N PHE A 15 1.34 -5.02 26.81
CA PHE A 15 2.44 -5.92 26.45
C PHE A 15 2.48 -7.19 27.29
N ALA A 16 2.14 -7.15 28.57
CA ALA A 16 2.05 -8.34 29.44
C ALA A 16 0.89 -9.27 29.03
N GLY A 17 -0.21 -8.74 28.48
CA GLY A 17 -1.30 -9.53 27.91
C GLY A 17 -0.92 -10.32 26.65
N LEU A 18 0.12 -9.89 25.93
CA LEU A 18 0.62 -10.57 24.72
C LEU A 18 1.49 -11.81 25.03
N SER A 19 1.89 -12.03 26.29
CA SER A 19 2.80 -13.11 26.69
C SER A 19 2.18 -14.51 26.76
N LYS A 20 0.89 -14.69 26.42
CA LYS A 20 0.22 -15.98 26.23
C LYS A 20 0.06 -16.39 24.76
N ALA A 21 0.74 -15.71 23.85
CA ALA A 21 0.82 -16.20 22.48
C ALA A 21 1.64 -17.50 22.51
N THR A 22 0.96 -18.66 22.47
CA THR A 22 1.57 -19.88 21.95
C THR A 22 2.38 -19.49 20.73
N ALA A 23 3.60 -20.04 20.58
CA ALA A 23 4.52 -19.71 19.49
C ALA A 23 3.79 -19.84 18.13
N GLN A 24 3.10 -18.77 17.73
CA GLN A 24 2.51 -18.68 16.41
C GLN A 24 3.67 -18.51 15.43
N SER A 25 3.78 -19.41 14.48
CA SER A 25 4.82 -19.31 13.47
C SER A 25 4.57 -18.06 12.62
N PHE A 26 5.44 -17.07 12.78
CA PHE A 26 5.46 -15.92 11.89
C PHE A 26 6.04 -16.33 10.55
N ASN A 27 5.39 -15.93 9.49
CA ASN A 27 5.96 -15.98 8.15
C ASN A 27 6.52 -14.60 7.83
N ALA A 28 7.77 -14.52 7.47
CA ALA A 28 8.42 -13.27 7.08
C ALA A 28 8.94 -13.38 5.64
N GLY A 29 8.96 -12.27 4.93
CA GLY A 29 9.40 -12.28 3.54
C GLY A 29 9.65 -10.89 2.99
N LEU A 30 9.88 -10.85 1.68
CA LEU A 30 10.06 -9.65 0.88
C LEU A 30 8.93 -9.52 -0.15
N ILE A 31 8.55 -8.30 -0.43
CA ILE A 31 7.60 -7.93 -1.47
C ILE A 31 8.26 -6.90 -2.39
N VAL A 32 8.13 -7.09 -3.70
CA VAL A 32 8.64 -6.18 -4.72
C VAL A 32 7.71 -6.19 -5.92
N GLY A 33 7.61 -5.06 -6.62
CA GLY A 33 6.86 -5.04 -7.87
C GLY A 33 6.63 -3.65 -8.44
N PRO A 34 6.18 -3.58 -9.70
CA PRO A 34 5.80 -2.33 -10.35
C PRO A 34 4.49 -1.77 -9.80
N THR A 35 4.40 -0.45 -9.83
CA THR A 35 3.17 0.31 -9.56
C THR A 35 2.78 1.12 -10.78
N PHE A 36 1.48 1.12 -11.09
CA PHE A 36 0.87 1.93 -12.14
C PHE A 36 0.00 2.95 -11.45
N CYS A 37 0.37 4.22 -11.56
CA CYS A 37 -0.13 5.26 -10.70
C CYS A 37 -0.88 6.33 -11.48
N GLN A 38 -1.90 6.86 -10.83
CA GLN A 38 -2.66 8.04 -11.20
C GLN A 38 -2.92 8.85 -9.92
N VAL A 39 -3.06 10.16 -10.04
CA VAL A 39 -3.55 11.03 -8.97
C VAL A 39 -4.88 11.60 -9.40
N ASP A 40 -5.97 11.23 -8.70
CA ASP A 40 -7.27 11.82 -8.92
C ASP A 40 -7.30 13.24 -8.33
N GLY A 41 -7.95 14.20 -9.02
CA GLY A 41 -8.01 15.61 -8.64
C GLY A 41 -7.00 16.49 -9.38
N ASP A 42 -6.05 15.92 -10.12
CA ASP A 42 -5.25 16.64 -11.10
C ASP A 42 -6.01 16.78 -12.46
N LYS A 43 -5.38 17.39 -13.44
CA LYS A 43 -5.95 17.57 -14.78
C LYS A 43 -5.65 16.39 -15.71
N TYR A 44 -4.85 15.44 -15.27
CA TYR A 44 -4.31 14.34 -16.08
C TYR A 44 -5.02 13.04 -15.75
N ALA A 45 -5.38 12.27 -16.77
CA ALA A 45 -6.12 11.03 -16.60
C ALA A 45 -5.29 9.81 -17.02
N GLY A 46 -5.46 8.70 -16.30
CA GLY A 46 -4.86 7.42 -16.65
C GLY A 46 -3.60 7.07 -15.85
N TYR A 47 -3.27 5.79 -15.85
CA TYR A 47 -2.15 5.20 -15.09
C TYR A 47 -0.82 5.32 -15.84
N HIS A 48 -0.43 6.55 -16.18
CA HIS A 48 0.75 6.82 -17.01
C HIS A 48 2.06 6.90 -16.21
N GLN A 49 1.98 7.08 -14.89
CA GLN A 49 3.14 7.05 -14.03
C GLN A 49 3.47 5.60 -13.64
N LEU A 50 4.61 5.12 -14.14
CA LEU A 50 5.20 3.86 -13.71
C LEU A 50 6.10 4.12 -12.50
N GLY A 51 5.91 3.35 -11.45
CA GLY A 51 6.74 3.35 -10.25
C GLY A 51 7.08 1.92 -9.81
N PHE A 52 7.51 1.79 -8.56
CA PHE A 52 7.79 0.50 -7.97
C PHE A 52 7.58 0.52 -6.46
N THR A 53 7.44 -0.66 -5.88
CA THR A 53 7.40 -0.89 -4.43
C THR A 53 8.38 -1.96 -4.03
N VAL A 54 8.96 -1.85 -2.85
CA VAL A 54 9.84 -2.86 -2.27
C VAL A 54 9.84 -2.76 -0.75
N GLY A 55 9.85 -3.90 -0.05
CA GLY A 55 9.98 -3.92 1.40
C GLY A 55 9.80 -5.29 2.02
N PRO A 56 10.08 -5.44 3.31
CA PRO A 56 9.76 -6.63 4.09
C PRO A 56 8.28 -6.69 4.47
N TYR A 57 7.82 -7.90 4.76
CA TYR A 57 6.54 -8.15 5.42
C TYR A 57 6.66 -9.23 6.47
N VAL A 58 5.73 -9.20 7.41
CA VAL A 58 5.46 -10.30 8.35
C VAL A 58 4.00 -10.69 8.24
N ASN A 59 3.73 -11.98 8.20
CA ASN A 59 2.39 -12.54 8.15
C ASN A 59 2.16 -13.41 9.38
N LEU A 60 1.05 -13.18 10.06
CA LEU A 60 0.62 -13.90 11.24
C LEU A 60 -0.68 -14.65 10.93
N PRO A 61 -0.64 -15.96 10.71
CA PRO A 61 -1.85 -16.78 10.61
C PRO A 61 -2.51 -16.88 11.99
N PHE A 62 -3.80 -16.56 12.09
CA PHE A 62 -4.59 -16.71 13.30
C PHE A 62 -5.72 -17.74 13.15
N SER A 63 -5.93 -18.23 11.92
CA SER A 63 -6.74 -19.41 11.63
C SER A 63 -6.28 -20.06 10.32
N ASP A 64 -6.84 -21.22 9.99
CA ASP A 64 -6.51 -21.94 8.73
C ASP A 64 -6.87 -21.13 7.48
N LEU A 65 -7.81 -20.21 7.59
CA LEU A 65 -8.30 -19.39 6.46
C LEU A 65 -7.89 -17.93 6.54
N PHE A 66 -7.55 -17.41 7.71
CA PHE A 66 -7.28 -16.00 7.91
C PHE A 66 -5.90 -15.73 8.48
N SER A 67 -5.26 -14.70 7.96
CA SER A 67 -4.02 -14.17 8.50
C SER A 67 -3.99 -12.65 8.43
N GLY A 68 -3.21 -12.04 9.32
CA GLY A 68 -2.85 -10.63 9.29
C GLY A 68 -1.47 -10.43 8.70
N GLN A 69 -1.29 -9.50 7.80
CA GLN A 69 0.02 -9.16 7.25
C GLN A 69 0.33 -7.70 7.49
N LEU A 70 1.48 -7.44 8.09
CA LEU A 70 2.05 -6.11 8.24
C LEU A 70 3.22 -5.98 7.28
N GLU A 71 3.24 -4.88 6.53
CA GLU A 71 4.30 -4.58 5.57
C GLU A 71 4.99 -3.27 5.94
N LEU A 72 6.25 -3.13 5.56
CA LEU A 72 6.97 -1.87 5.58
C LEU A 72 7.62 -1.69 4.21
N LYS A 73 7.06 -0.81 3.39
CA LYS A 73 7.47 -0.67 2.00
C LYS A 73 7.95 0.74 1.70
N TYR A 74 8.93 0.82 0.82
CA TYR A 74 9.17 2.01 0.03
C TYR A 74 8.37 1.91 -1.26
N SER A 75 7.64 2.98 -1.62
CA SER A 75 6.87 3.04 -2.85
C SER A 75 7.12 4.36 -3.59
N LEU A 76 7.32 4.25 -4.90
CA LEU A 76 7.33 5.36 -5.82
C LEU A 76 5.98 5.41 -6.52
N LEU A 77 5.21 6.46 -6.26
CA LEU A 77 3.91 6.74 -6.82
C LEU A 77 3.93 8.05 -7.59
N GLY A 78 2.77 8.48 -8.15
CA GLY A 78 2.64 9.81 -8.76
C GLY A 78 1.69 9.85 -9.95
N ALA A 79 1.87 10.87 -10.80
CA ALA A 79 1.13 11.09 -12.03
C ALA A 79 2.07 11.55 -13.15
N HIS A 80 1.70 11.24 -14.39
CA HIS A 80 2.43 11.68 -15.57
C HIS A 80 1.44 12.00 -16.69
N SER A 81 1.66 13.13 -17.38
CA SER A 81 0.87 13.51 -18.55
C SER A 81 1.07 12.53 -19.69
N SER A 82 -0.02 12.14 -20.36
CA SER A 82 0.07 11.36 -21.60
C SER A 82 0.48 12.22 -22.77
N HIS A 83 1.03 11.60 -23.81
CA HIS A 83 1.34 12.29 -25.07
C HIS A 83 0.11 12.99 -25.67
N ARG A 84 -1.06 12.36 -25.56
CA ARG A 84 -2.33 12.92 -26.04
C ARG A 84 -2.75 14.19 -25.30
N GLU A 85 -2.56 14.24 -23.99
CA GLU A 85 -2.90 15.41 -23.19
C GLU A 85 -2.03 16.60 -23.54
N VAL A 86 -0.75 16.36 -23.83
CA VAL A 86 0.20 17.41 -24.20
C VAL A 86 -0.05 17.89 -25.63
N VAL A 87 -0.18 16.97 -26.59
CA VAL A 87 -0.23 17.32 -28.03
C VAL A 87 -1.63 17.71 -28.47
N ASP A 88 -2.66 16.91 -28.10
CA ASP A 88 -4.01 17.11 -28.62
C ASP A 88 -4.80 18.15 -27.80
N TYR A 89 -4.57 18.21 -26.51
CA TYR A 89 -5.28 19.13 -25.60
C TYR A 89 -4.48 20.36 -25.21
N GLY A 90 -3.18 20.41 -25.53
CA GLY A 90 -2.31 21.54 -25.23
C GLY A 90 -2.05 21.73 -23.73
N TYR A 91 -2.14 20.66 -22.94
CA TYR A 91 -1.78 20.73 -21.53
C TYR A 91 -0.26 20.76 -21.37
N PRO A 92 0.28 21.41 -20.31
CA PRO A 92 1.70 21.36 -20.05
C PRO A 92 2.16 19.92 -19.81
N ALA A 93 3.38 19.60 -20.22
CA ALA A 93 4.01 18.34 -19.88
C ALA A 93 4.23 18.27 -18.37
N PHE A 94 3.72 17.21 -17.72
CA PHE A 94 3.69 17.10 -16.27
C PHE A 94 4.22 15.77 -15.81
N SER A 95 5.06 15.78 -14.79
CA SER A 95 5.54 14.58 -14.10
C SER A 95 5.61 14.82 -12.61
N LEU A 96 4.83 14.08 -11.86
CA LEU A 96 4.80 14.06 -10.41
C LEU A 96 5.36 12.74 -9.90
N ARG A 97 6.32 12.82 -8.98
CA ARG A 97 6.87 11.64 -8.30
C ARG A 97 6.74 11.82 -6.79
N LEU A 98 6.04 10.89 -6.18
CA LEU A 98 5.76 10.82 -4.75
C LEU A 98 6.48 9.62 -4.15
N HIS A 99 7.41 9.88 -3.25
CA HIS A 99 8.16 8.85 -2.53
C HIS A 99 7.53 8.64 -1.17
N TYR A 100 7.10 7.42 -0.89
CA TYR A 100 6.45 7.05 0.37
C TYR A 100 7.19 5.94 1.11
N ALA A 101 7.15 6.02 2.44
CA ALA A 101 7.23 4.85 3.31
C ALA A 101 5.80 4.44 3.65
N GLU A 102 5.39 3.27 3.22
CA GLU A 102 4.04 2.74 3.45
C GLU A 102 4.07 1.66 4.52
N ILE A 103 3.06 1.67 5.40
CA ILE A 103 2.86 0.69 6.46
C ILE A 103 1.47 0.06 6.28
N PRO A 104 1.30 -0.87 5.32
CA PRO A 104 0.05 -1.58 5.13
C PRO A 104 -0.21 -2.60 6.23
N LEU A 105 -1.45 -2.61 6.73
CA LEU A 105 -2.00 -3.69 7.54
C LEU A 105 -3.09 -4.39 6.73
N MET A 106 -2.86 -5.65 6.38
CA MET A 106 -3.71 -6.42 5.48
C MET A 106 -4.34 -7.59 6.22
N LEU A 107 -5.64 -7.75 6.08
CA LEU A 107 -6.36 -9.00 6.36
C LEU A 107 -6.30 -9.86 5.10
N ARG A 108 -5.88 -11.10 5.25
CA ARG A 108 -5.75 -12.07 4.17
C ARG A 108 -6.70 -13.24 4.43
N HIS A 109 -7.46 -13.61 3.40
CA HIS A 109 -8.39 -14.74 3.45
C HIS A 109 -8.02 -15.77 2.39
N ASN A 110 -7.58 -16.95 2.82
CA ASN A 110 -7.25 -18.06 1.93
C ASN A 110 -8.54 -18.75 1.45
N LEU A 111 -8.62 -19.08 0.16
CA LEU A 111 -9.77 -19.70 -0.46
C LEU A 111 -9.72 -21.24 -0.47
N GLY A 112 -8.92 -21.86 0.36
CA GLY A 112 -8.77 -23.33 0.44
C GLY A 112 -10.03 -24.11 0.76
N TRP A 113 -11.07 -23.45 1.26
CA TRP A 113 -12.40 -24.03 1.48
C TRP A 113 -13.21 -24.20 0.17
N ILE A 114 -12.86 -23.48 -0.90
CA ILE A 114 -13.46 -23.62 -2.23
C ILE A 114 -12.72 -24.72 -2.98
N ARG A 115 -13.46 -25.61 -3.63
CA ARG A 115 -12.91 -26.67 -4.46
C ARG A 115 -13.38 -26.54 -5.90
N ILE A 116 -12.44 -26.56 -6.85
CA ILE A 116 -12.72 -26.57 -8.29
C ILE A 116 -12.11 -27.85 -8.87
N GLY A 117 -12.93 -28.69 -9.50
CA GLY A 117 -12.49 -29.99 -10.04
C GLY A 117 -11.91 -30.93 -8.98
N GLY A 118 -12.41 -30.83 -7.73
CA GLY A 118 -11.94 -31.66 -6.60
C GLY A 118 -10.65 -31.16 -5.92
N ARG A 119 -9.98 -30.11 -6.46
CA ARG A 119 -8.78 -29.52 -5.89
C ARG A 119 -9.11 -28.27 -5.09
N PRO A 120 -8.57 -28.07 -3.86
CA PRO A 120 -8.77 -26.86 -3.10
C PRO A 120 -8.05 -25.68 -3.77
N LEU A 121 -8.59 -24.47 -3.62
CA LEU A 121 -7.99 -23.20 -4.05
C LEU A 121 -7.09 -22.61 -2.95
N ASP A 122 -6.30 -23.43 -2.30
CA ASP A 122 -5.41 -23.05 -1.19
C ASP A 122 -4.25 -22.14 -1.61
N PHE A 123 -3.98 -22.08 -2.92
CA PHE A 123 -3.00 -21.17 -3.52
C PHE A 123 -3.53 -19.75 -3.76
N VAL A 124 -4.84 -19.50 -3.56
CA VAL A 124 -5.47 -18.19 -3.79
C VAL A 124 -5.82 -17.54 -2.46
N THR A 125 -5.42 -16.29 -2.30
CA THR A 125 -5.70 -15.49 -1.10
C THR A 125 -6.27 -14.14 -1.52
N LEU A 126 -7.39 -13.74 -0.93
CA LEU A 126 -7.91 -12.38 -1.03
C LEU A 126 -7.28 -11.51 0.03
N GLU A 127 -7.02 -10.25 -0.32
CA GLU A 127 -6.37 -9.27 0.55
C GLU A 127 -7.23 -8.03 0.68
N LEU A 128 -7.45 -7.55 1.89
CA LEU A 128 -8.14 -6.31 2.19
C LEU A 128 -7.44 -5.61 3.35
N GLY A 129 -7.24 -4.31 3.26
CA GLY A 129 -6.58 -3.59 4.33
C GLY A 129 -6.49 -2.10 4.13
N ALA A 130 -5.70 -1.47 4.98
CA ALA A 130 -5.39 -0.05 4.89
C ALA A 130 -3.89 0.16 5.15
N SER A 131 -3.34 1.24 4.61
CA SER A 131 -1.97 1.65 4.90
C SER A 131 -1.92 3.05 5.49
N LEU A 132 -0.90 3.28 6.31
CA LEU A 132 -0.42 4.59 6.67
C LEU A 132 0.77 4.92 5.78
N ASP A 133 0.69 6.03 5.08
CA ASP A 133 1.68 6.41 4.06
C ASP A 133 2.38 7.68 4.52
N VAL A 134 3.68 7.57 4.78
CA VAL A 134 4.54 8.68 5.20
C VAL A 134 5.28 9.18 3.97
N ARG A 135 5.03 10.43 3.58
CA ARG A 135 5.72 11.06 2.46
C ARG A 135 7.18 11.34 2.81
N LEU A 136 8.09 10.83 1.99
CA LEU A 136 9.54 11.06 2.11
C LEU A 136 9.99 12.24 1.25
N ARG A 137 9.53 12.28 -0.02
CA ARG A 137 9.93 13.29 -0.99
C ARG A 137 8.83 13.49 -2.03
N VAL A 138 8.75 14.71 -2.58
CA VAL A 138 7.94 15.04 -3.76
C VAL A 138 8.79 15.79 -4.76
N THR A 139 8.66 15.41 -6.03
CA THR A 139 9.23 16.14 -7.15
C THR A 139 8.15 16.40 -8.19
N GLU A 140 7.97 17.65 -8.55
CA GLU A 140 7.09 18.12 -9.60
C GLU A 140 7.94 18.65 -10.76
N ASP A 141 7.61 18.31 -11.98
CA ASP A 141 8.22 18.83 -13.19
C ASP A 141 7.07 19.25 -14.13
N THR A 142 7.05 20.52 -14.48
CA THR A 142 6.04 21.07 -15.40
C THR A 142 6.77 21.82 -16.51
N ASP A 143 6.68 21.33 -17.77
CA ASP A 143 7.36 21.88 -18.94
C ASP A 143 8.89 22.06 -18.78
N GLY A 144 9.54 21.21 -17.96
CA GLY A 144 10.95 21.28 -17.68
C GLY A 144 11.30 22.14 -16.46
N ASP A 145 10.34 22.80 -15.83
CA ASP A 145 10.53 23.48 -14.55
C ASP A 145 10.46 22.47 -13.40
N TYR A 146 11.63 22.03 -12.97
CA TYR A 146 11.78 21.03 -11.93
C TYR A 146 11.75 21.66 -10.53
N GLU A 147 10.78 21.27 -9.70
CA GLU A 147 10.63 21.71 -8.33
C GLU A 147 10.63 20.55 -7.34
N VAL A 148 11.44 20.65 -6.28
CA VAL A 148 11.31 19.78 -5.11
C VAL A 148 10.41 20.48 -4.12
N THR A 149 9.12 20.13 -4.12
CA THR A 149 8.12 20.78 -3.28
C THR A 149 7.61 19.84 -2.19
N THR A 150 7.65 20.31 -0.95
CA THR A 150 7.11 19.55 0.20
C THR A 150 5.96 20.28 0.88
N ARG A 151 5.85 21.59 0.69
CA ARG A 151 4.90 22.43 1.45
C ARG A 151 3.44 22.21 1.07
N ARG A 152 3.18 21.78 -0.16
CA ARG A 152 1.81 21.61 -0.69
C ARG A 152 1.26 20.19 -0.48
N TRP A 153 2.10 19.23 -0.08
CA TRP A 153 1.77 17.82 0.03
C TRP A 153 1.70 17.38 1.48
N CYS A 154 0.72 16.55 1.83
CA CYS A 154 0.56 16.04 3.18
C CYS A 154 1.75 15.15 3.57
N LEU A 155 2.19 15.27 4.82
CA LEU A 155 3.22 14.37 5.36
C LEU A 155 2.67 12.96 5.56
N LEU A 156 1.41 12.88 5.99
CA LEU A 156 0.71 11.62 6.24
C LEU A 156 -0.51 11.53 5.33
N SER A 157 -0.70 10.39 4.73
CA SER A 157 -1.91 9.98 4.03
C SER A 157 -2.27 8.56 4.41
N SER A 158 -3.41 8.08 3.96
CA SER A 158 -3.85 6.71 4.20
C SER A 158 -4.54 6.19 2.96
N THR A 159 -4.27 4.92 2.62
CA THR A 159 -4.89 4.24 1.47
C THR A 159 -5.68 3.02 1.92
N ALA A 160 -6.82 2.79 1.27
CA ALA A 160 -7.50 1.51 1.30
C ALA A 160 -6.89 0.59 0.24
N ASN A 161 -6.75 -0.68 0.56
CA ASN A 161 -6.09 -1.67 -0.27
C ASN A 161 -7.01 -2.88 -0.45
N ALA A 162 -7.17 -3.35 -1.68
CA ALA A 162 -7.85 -4.61 -1.99
C ALA A 162 -7.06 -5.37 -3.05
N GLY A 163 -6.93 -6.68 -2.89
CA GLY A 163 -6.10 -7.45 -3.79
C GLY A 163 -6.37 -8.94 -3.80
N ILE A 164 -5.64 -9.60 -4.67
CA ILE A 164 -5.60 -11.05 -4.80
C ILE A 164 -4.15 -11.49 -4.90
N HIS A 165 -3.81 -12.56 -4.22
CA HIS A 165 -2.48 -13.12 -4.19
C HIS A 165 -2.53 -14.61 -4.52
N PHE A 166 -1.57 -15.07 -5.30
CA PHE A 166 -1.41 -16.46 -5.73
C PHE A 166 -0.07 -16.99 -5.22
N ALA A 167 -0.11 -18.03 -4.43
CA ALA A 167 1.09 -18.76 -4.00
C ALA A 167 1.61 -19.62 -5.15
N ILE A 168 2.93 -19.55 -5.40
CA ILE A 168 3.63 -20.30 -6.43
C ILE A 168 4.72 -21.16 -5.76
N GLY A 169 4.43 -22.44 -5.57
CA GLY A 169 5.30 -23.34 -4.82
C GLY A 169 5.36 -22.96 -3.34
N GLU A 170 6.53 -23.14 -2.72
CA GLU A 170 6.69 -23.02 -1.27
C GLU A 170 7.08 -21.62 -0.80
N HIS A 171 7.80 -20.88 -1.63
CA HIS A 171 8.40 -19.60 -1.23
C HIS A 171 7.92 -18.40 -2.03
N PHE A 172 7.47 -18.58 -3.26
CA PHE A 172 7.10 -17.48 -4.15
C PHE A 172 5.60 -17.25 -4.21
N GLY A 173 5.23 -16.02 -4.47
CA GLY A 173 3.86 -15.65 -4.78
C GLY A 173 3.80 -14.43 -5.67
N VAL A 174 2.71 -14.29 -6.39
CA VAL A 174 2.40 -13.12 -7.21
C VAL A 174 1.06 -12.55 -6.78
N GLY A 175 0.93 -11.25 -6.81
CA GLY A 175 -0.31 -10.58 -6.43
C GLY A 175 -0.64 -9.39 -7.33
N ALA A 176 -1.90 -9.04 -7.32
CA ALA A 176 -2.39 -7.79 -7.89
C ALA A 176 -3.20 -7.07 -6.81
N ARG A 177 -2.90 -5.80 -6.59
CA ARG A 177 -3.53 -4.99 -5.55
C ARG A 177 -3.96 -3.66 -6.14
N TRP A 178 -5.16 -3.25 -5.84
CA TRP A 178 -5.66 -1.92 -6.09
C TRP A 178 -5.64 -1.11 -4.79
N MET A 179 -5.18 0.12 -4.89
CA MET A 179 -5.00 1.03 -3.75
C MET A 179 -5.64 2.36 -4.09
N TYR A 180 -6.35 2.94 -3.12
CA TYR A 180 -6.98 4.25 -3.25
C TYR A 180 -6.82 5.05 -1.97
N SER A 181 -6.36 6.31 -2.07
CA SER A 181 -6.21 7.19 -0.91
C SER A 181 -7.58 7.49 -0.29
N VAL A 182 -7.72 7.24 1.01
CA VAL A 182 -8.88 7.62 1.82
C VAL A 182 -8.66 9.01 2.42
N VAL A 183 -7.41 9.30 2.80
CA VAL A 183 -6.97 10.63 3.21
C VAL A 183 -6.20 11.24 2.04
N PRO A 184 -6.51 12.50 1.65
CA PRO A 184 -5.85 13.15 0.53
C PRO A 184 -4.33 13.22 0.72
N CYS A 185 -3.59 13.04 -0.37
CA CYS A 185 -2.15 13.29 -0.38
C CYS A 185 -1.80 14.78 -0.53
N ARG A 186 -2.76 15.60 -1.01
CA ARG A 186 -2.65 17.07 -1.07
C ARG A 186 -4.03 17.70 -0.92
N PHE A 187 -4.15 18.69 -0.03
CA PHE A 187 -5.33 19.53 0.07
C PHE A 187 -5.24 20.69 -0.94
N ASN A 188 -6.29 20.88 -1.69
CA ASN A 188 -6.46 22.00 -2.61
C ASN A 188 -7.75 22.73 -2.22
N GLY A 189 -7.68 24.04 -1.92
CA GLY A 189 -8.85 24.82 -1.49
C GLY A 189 -9.34 24.51 -0.06
N ASP A 190 -10.67 24.57 0.14
CA ASP A 190 -11.32 24.39 1.45
C ASP A 190 -11.27 22.89 1.86
N PRO A 191 -10.78 22.56 3.07
CA PRO A 191 -10.70 21.17 3.57
C PRO A 191 -12.06 20.45 3.65
N LEU A 192 -13.17 21.16 3.63
CA LEU A 192 -14.52 20.59 3.69
C LEU A 192 -15.02 20.05 2.34
N TRP A 193 -14.39 20.45 1.21
CA TRP A 193 -14.76 20.00 -0.13
C TRP A 193 -13.90 18.80 -0.55
N ILE A 194 -14.40 17.60 -0.27
CA ILE A 194 -13.69 16.32 -0.50
C ILE A 194 -13.28 16.14 -1.98
N PHE A 195 -13.99 16.73 -2.92
CA PHE A 195 -13.77 16.52 -4.36
C PHE A 195 -12.66 17.39 -4.98
N ASP A 196 -12.15 18.39 -4.27
CA ASP A 196 -11.10 19.30 -4.77
C ASP A 196 -9.69 18.88 -4.35
N HIS A 197 -9.54 17.69 -3.75
CA HIS A 197 -8.27 17.24 -3.21
C HIS A 197 -7.62 16.19 -4.10
N TYR A 198 -6.32 15.93 -3.88
CA TYR A 198 -5.56 14.97 -4.64
C TYR A 198 -5.52 13.62 -3.90
N TYR A 199 -5.84 12.54 -4.63
CA TYR A 199 -5.90 11.19 -4.12
C TYR A 199 -5.04 10.26 -4.98
N ASN A 200 -4.16 9.48 -4.36
CA ASN A 200 -3.44 8.44 -5.08
C ASN A 200 -4.38 7.29 -5.44
N LYS A 201 -4.28 6.84 -6.68
CA LYS A 201 -4.98 5.69 -7.23
C LYS A 201 -3.98 4.80 -7.94
N VAL A 202 -3.80 3.58 -7.45
CA VAL A 202 -2.66 2.76 -7.83
C VAL A 202 -3.09 1.32 -8.10
N TRP A 203 -2.61 0.76 -9.20
CA TRP A 203 -2.51 -0.68 -9.40
C TRP A 203 -1.09 -1.12 -9.07
N GLN A 204 -0.95 -2.15 -8.25
CA GLN A 204 0.31 -2.72 -7.83
C GLN A 204 0.33 -4.19 -8.22
N LEU A 205 1.33 -4.61 -8.99
CA LEU A 205 1.66 -6.02 -9.16
C LEU A 205 2.79 -6.35 -8.20
N THR A 206 2.73 -7.50 -7.56
CA THR A 206 3.72 -7.88 -6.56
C THR A 206 4.28 -9.27 -6.81
N LEU A 207 5.56 -9.40 -6.61
CA LEU A 207 6.26 -10.65 -6.40
C LEU A 207 6.62 -10.72 -4.91
N THR A 208 6.30 -11.82 -4.25
CA THR A 208 6.62 -12.08 -2.85
C THR A 208 7.57 -13.26 -2.73
N TYR A 209 8.49 -13.17 -1.78
CA TYR A 209 9.34 -14.28 -1.37
C TYR A 209 9.22 -14.49 0.14
N ASN A 210 8.83 -15.66 0.57
CA ASN A 210 8.68 -16.06 1.97
C ASN A 210 9.91 -16.82 2.44
N PHE A 211 10.48 -16.41 3.58
CA PHE A 211 11.71 -17.00 4.10
C PHE A 211 11.51 -18.36 4.78
N ASN A 212 10.40 -18.55 5.50
CA ASN A 212 10.33 -19.57 6.55
C ASN A 212 9.26 -20.65 6.36
N SER A 213 8.32 -20.50 5.45
CA SER A 213 7.19 -21.44 5.35
C SER A 213 6.47 -21.33 4.03
N PRO A 214 5.83 -22.40 3.56
CA PRO A 214 4.93 -22.30 2.41
C PRO A 214 3.88 -21.22 2.62
N LEU A 215 3.57 -20.50 1.56
CA LEU A 215 2.54 -19.43 1.54
C LEU A 215 1.09 -19.99 1.63
N ARG A 216 0.92 -21.17 2.23
CA ARG A 216 -0.36 -21.87 2.41
C ARG A 216 -1.16 -21.32 3.57
#